data_62cc14b5feb82b6d15a18386806b0e45
#
_entry.id   62cc14b5feb82b6d15a18386806b0e45
#
_cell.length_a   1.000
_cell.length_b   1.000
_cell.length_c   1.000
_cell.angle_alpha   90.00
_cell.angle_beta   90.00
_cell.angle_gamma   90.00
#
_symmetry.space_group_name_H-M   'P 1'
#
loop_
_entity.id
_entity.type
_entity.pdbx_description
1 polymer ?
#
loop_
_entity_poly.entity_id
_entity_poly.type
_entity_poly.pdbx_seq_one_letter_code
_entity_poly.pdbx_strand_id
1 'polypeptide(L)'
;LLWFRRKKASEWETATRILAPKDFLYERLTGQCYTDTFTWNGLSNPRTGSVSQAFLDALELPATRFPQMFSSLTAPGGLTVHAAELLGLRPATKVYLGCNDSHASFVGMGITEIGQAFDLTGTSEHVGLITPEPFGDGEVICSPFFRGCATFGVTASSGMSIDWGFRMWGSFADGVSEDDVRGRFLAFQRGETHPPVFLPYVNGERTPVWDGNARGVFAG
;
A
#
# COMPACT_ATOMS: atom_id res chain seq x y z
N LEU A 1 -6.72 -3.30 -13.76
CA LEU A 1 -6.52 -4.18 -14.92
C LEU A 1 -7.83 -4.36 -15.72
N LEU A 2 -8.95 -4.76 -15.09
CA LEU A 2 -10.24 -4.95 -15.79
C LEU A 2 -10.75 -3.69 -16.49
N TRP A 3 -10.61 -2.53 -15.84
CA TRP A 3 -10.96 -1.23 -16.46
C TRP A 3 -10.13 -1.00 -17.72
N PHE A 4 -8.82 -1.22 -17.66
CA PHE A 4 -7.92 -1.04 -18.80
C PHE A 4 -8.30 -1.98 -19.94
N ARG A 5 -8.52 -3.27 -19.64
CA ARG A 5 -8.97 -4.26 -20.63
C ARG A 5 -10.26 -3.82 -21.34
N ARG A 6 -11.23 -3.24 -20.59
CA ARG A 6 -12.53 -2.82 -21.15
C ARG A 6 -12.46 -1.50 -21.92
N LYS A 7 -11.63 -0.56 -21.46
CA LYS A 7 -11.60 0.82 -22.01
C LYS A 7 -10.46 1.06 -22.98
N LYS A 8 -9.47 0.20 -22.99
CA LYS A 8 -8.25 0.27 -23.81
C LYS A 8 -7.97 -1.07 -24.49
N ALA A 9 -8.98 -1.59 -25.21
CA ALA A 9 -8.94 -2.94 -25.76
C ALA A 9 -7.78 -3.13 -26.77
N SER A 10 -7.54 -2.18 -27.65
CA SER A 10 -6.45 -2.27 -28.62
C SER A 10 -5.07 -2.31 -27.97
N GLU A 11 -4.85 -1.45 -26.95
CA GLU A 11 -3.61 -1.44 -26.17
C GLU A 11 -3.48 -2.72 -25.34
N TRP A 12 -4.60 -3.23 -24.82
CA TRP A 12 -4.64 -4.49 -24.08
C TRP A 12 -4.26 -5.68 -24.95
N GLU A 13 -4.75 -5.76 -26.18
CA GLU A 13 -4.44 -6.84 -27.14
C GLU A 13 -2.94 -6.88 -27.49
N THR A 14 -2.33 -5.71 -27.65
CA THR A 14 -0.92 -5.57 -28.02
C THR A 14 0.03 -5.63 -26.82
N ALA A 15 -0.47 -5.44 -25.58
CA ALA A 15 0.34 -5.48 -24.38
C ALA A 15 0.89 -6.91 -24.14
N THR A 16 2.18 -7.06 -24.15
CA THR A 16 2.85 -8.35 -23.89
C THR A 16 3.12 -8.59 -22.42
N ARG A 17 3.15 -7.53 -21.60
CA ARG A 17 3.50 -7.59 -20.16
C ARG A 17 2.67 -6.61 -19.35
N ILE A 18 2.42 -7.00 -18.11
CA ILE A 18 1.75 -6.18 -17.09
C ILE A 18 2.77 -5.99 -15.97
N LEU A 19 3.19 -4.75 -15.76
CA LEU A 19 4.25 -4.40 -14.82
C LEU A 19 3.74 -3.36 -13.82
N ALA A 20 4.16 -3.48 -12.56
CA ALA A 20 4.08 -2.36 -11.63
C ALA A 20 5.16 -1.30 -11.99
N PRO A 21 5.00 -0.03 -11.57
CA PRO A 21 5.98 1.01 -11.88
C PRO A 21 7.42 0.64 -11.50
N LYS A 22 7.61 0.01 -10.34
CA LYS A 22 8.90 -0.51 -9.88
C LYS A 22 9.47 -1.59 -10.81
N ASP A 23 8.62 -2.51 -11.27
CA ASP A 23 9.04 -3.61 -12.14
C ASP A 23 9.41 -3.10 -13.54
N PHE A 24 8.70 -2.08 -14.01
CA PHE A 24 9.06 -1.38 -15.25
C PHE A 24 10.45 -0.73 -15.13
N LEU A 25 10.74 -0.07 -14.00
CA LEU A 25 12.06 0.50 -13.77
C LEU A 25 13.13 -0.60 -13.74
N TYR A 26 12.85 -1.73 -13.05
CA TYR A 26 13.76 -2.88 -13.02
C TYR A 26 14.04 -3.41 -14.42
N GLU A 27 13.01 -3.55 -15.25
CA GLU A 27 13.16 -3.98 -16.65
C GLU A 27 14.03 -3.01 -17.46
N ARG A 28 13.82 -1.70 -17.31
CA ARG A 28 14.63 -0.67 -17.97
C ARG A 28 16.10 -0.71 -17.55
N LEU A 29 16.39 -1.03 -16.31
CA LEU A 29 17.75 -1.10 -15.77
C LEU A 29 18.48 -2.39 -16.18
N THR A 30 17.76 -3.52 -16.22
CA THR A 30 18.38 -4.85 -16.36
C THR A 30 18.07 -5.55 -17.69
N GLY A 31 17.08 -5.10 -18.42
CA GLY A 31 16.52 -5.81 -19.57
C GLY A 31 15.69 -7.05 -19.20
N GLN A 32 15.46 -7.31 -17.92
CA GLN A 32 14.78 -8.50 -17.42
C GLN A 32 13.47 -8.14 -16.73
N CYS A 33 12.44 -8.95 -16.98
CA CYS A 33 11.10 -8.72 -16.48
C CYS A 33 10.83 -9.58 -15.25
N TYR A 34 11.18 -9.06 -14.08
CA TYR A 34 11.01 -9.71 -12.78
C TYR A 34 10.29 -8.80 -11.80
N THR A 35 9.68 -9.41 -10.79
CA THR A 35 9.02 -8.72 -9.68
C THR A 35 9.30 -9.43 -8.36
N ASP A 36 8.90 -8.80 -7.27
CA ASP A 36 8.96 -9.38 -5.93
C ASP A 36 7.57 -9.85 -5.45
N THR A 37 7.56 -10.62 -4.36
CA THR A 37 6.34 -11.20 -3.78
C THR A 37 5.43 -10.19 -3.09
N PHE A 38 5.90 -8.97 -2.80
CA PHE A 38 5.14 -7.96 -2.05
C PHE A 38 4.44 -6.94 -2.95
N THR A 39 5.02 -6.66 -4.12
CA THR A 39 4.49 -5.64 -5.05
C THR A 39 3.10 -5.98 -5.58
N TRP A 40 2.80 -7.25 -5.79
CA TRP A 40 1.52 -7.73 -6.32
C TRP A 40 0.53 -8.13 -5.23
N ASN A 41 0.49 -7.36 -4.16
CA ASN A 41 -0.50 -7.49 -3.10
C ASN A 41 -1.92 -7.53 -3.68
N GLY A 42 -2.74 -8.48 -3.23
CA GLY A 42 -4.09 -8.70 -3.75
C GLY A 42 -4.18 -9.60 -4.99
N LEU A 43 -3.05 -9.88 -5.67
CA LEU A 43 -2.95 -10.93 -6.71
C LEU A 43 -2.13 -12.13 -6.24
N SER A 44 -1.28 -11.95 -5.24
CA SER A 44 -0.47 -13.02 -4.67
C SER A 44 -1.23 -13.77 -3.57
N ASN A 45 -1.03 -15.06 -3.50
CA ASN A 45 -1.47 -15.87 -2.39
C ASN A 45 -0.53 -15.62 -1.20
N PRO A 46 -1.01 -15.12 -0.05
CA PRO A 46 -0.14 -14.77 1.08
C PRO A 46 0.56 -15.99 1.71
N ARG A 47 0.05 -17.22 1.50
CA ARG A 47 0.69 -18.46 1.98
C ARG A 47 1.85 -18.91 1.11
N THR A 48 1.75 -18.72 -0.19
CA THR A 48 2.73 -19.25 -1.17
C THR A 48 3.63 -18.16 -1.76
N GLY A 49 3.26 -16.88 -1.63
CA GLY A 49 3.94 -15.77 -2.27
C GLY A 49 3.87 -15.78 -3.81
N SER A 50 3.02 -16.64 -4.39
CA SER A 50 2.84 -16.77 -5.84
C SER A 50 1.54 -16.12 -6.31
N VAL A 51 1.44 -15.82 -7.61
CA VAL A 51 0.17 -15.35 -8.19
C VAL A 51 -0.90 -16.42 -8.01
N SER A 52 -2.08 -16.02 -7.55
CA SER A 52 -3.22 -16.91 -7.39
C SER A 52 -3.81 -17.28 -8.75
N GLN A 53 -3.65 -18.51 -9.20
CA GLN A 53 -4.22 -18.98 -10.46
C GLN A 53 -5.74 -18.87 -10.47
N ALA A 54 -6.41 -19.21 -9.39
CA ALA A 54 -7.87 -19.10 -9.28
C ALA A 54 -8.34 -17.64 -9.46
N PHE A 55 -7.56 -16.67 -8.97
CA PHE A 55 -7.87 -15.26 -9.17
C PHE A 55 -7.66 -14.83 -10.63
N LEU A 56 -6.57 -15.28 -11.25
CA LEU A 56 -6.30 -15.00 -12.66
C LEU A 56 -7.39 -15.59 -13.56
N ASP A 57 -7.83 -16.81 -13.29
CA ASP A 57 -8.90 -17.50 -14.04
C ASP A 57 -10.23 -16.77 -13.88
N ALA A 58 -10.60 -16.39 -12.65
CA ALA A 58 -11.84 -15.65 -12.38
C ALA A 58 -11.88 -14.27 -13.07
N LEU A 59 -10.73 -13.64 -13.25
CA LEU A 59 -10.61 -12.35 -13.93
C LEU A 59 -10.25 -12.49 -15.43
N GLU A 60 -10.09 -13.71 -15.92
CA GLU A 60 -9.64 -14.02 -17.28
C GLU A 60 -8.31 -13.27 -17.62
N LEU A 61 -7.39 -13.26 -16.67
CA LEU A 61 -6.08 -12.64 -16.82
C LEU A 61 -5.02 -13.67 -17.19
N PRO A 62 -4.27 -13.48 -18.28
CA PRO A 62 -3.25 -14.45 -18.69
C PRO A 62 -2.01 -14.36 -17.77
N ALA A 63 -1.71 -15.42 -17.06
CA ALA A 63 -0.56 -15.49 -16.16
C ALA A 63 0.79 -15.18 -16.87
N THR A 64 0.89 -15.51 -18.16
CA THR A 64 2.08 -15.29 -18.97
C THR A 64 2.44 -13.82 -19.19
N ARG A 65 1.51 -12.90 -18.93
CA ARG A 65 1.76 -11.45 -19.01
C ARG A 65 2.35 -10.87 -17.72
N PHE A 66 2.34 -11.64 -16.62
CA PHE A 66 2.91 -11.19 -15.35
C PHE A 66 4.40 -11.54 -15.25
N PRO A 67 5.20 -10.70 -14.61
CA PRO A 67 6.62 -10.98 -14.42
C PRO A 67 6.81 -12.17 -13.47
N GLN A 68 7.92 -12.88 -13.64
CA GLN A 68 8.31 -13.94 -12.70
C GLN A 68 8.63 -13.33 -11.33
N MET A 69 8.12 -13.95 -10.27
CA MET A 69 8.30 -13.49 -8.90
C MET A 69 9.53 -14.11 -8.24
N PHE A 70 10.24 -13.28 -7.48
CA PHE A 70 11.38 -13.67 -6.65
C PHE A 70 11.26 -13.02 -5.27
N SER A 71 12.12 -13.39 -4.33
CA SER A 71 12.25 -12.67 -3.07
C SER A 71 12.72 -11.22 -3.35
N SER A 72 12.15 -10.26 -2.64
CA SER A 72 12.54 -8.84 -2.70
C SER A 72 14.03 -8.60 -2.41
N LEU A 73 14.67 -9.50 -1.65
CA LEU A 73 16.08 -9.44 -1.29
C LEU A 73 17.01 -10.05 -2.36
N THR A 74 16.47 -10.49 -3.49
CA THR A 74 17.28 -11.03 -4.58
C THR A 74 17.64 -9.97 -5.61
N ALA A 75 18.79 -10.15 -6.24
CA ALA A 75 19.26 -9.38 -7.38
C ALA A 75 19.49 -10.34 -8.56
N PRO A 76 18.39 -10.78 -9.23
CA PRO A 76 18.48 -11.74 -10.30
C PRO A 76 19.13 -11.17 -11.58
N GLY A 77 19.25 -9.85 -11.67
CA GLY A 77 19.89 -9.15 -12.77
C GLY A 77 20.88 -8.08 -12.33
N GLY A 78 21.67 -7.62 -13.27
CA GLY A 78 22.56 -6.47 -13.12
C GLY A 78 22.29 -5.41 -14.19
N LEU A 79 22.84 -4.21 -14.01
CA LEU A 79 22.71 -3.11 -14.96
C LEU A 79 23.17 -3.52 -16.36
N THR A 80 22.39 -3.17 -17.36
CA THR A 80 22.83 -3.18 -18.76
C THR A 80 23.95 -2.16 -18.94
N VAL A 81 24.74 -2.30 -20.02
CA VAL A 81 25.78 -1.31 -20.34
C VAL A 81 25.20 0.09 -20.45
N HIS A 82 24.09 0.23 -21.18
CA HIS A 82 23.41 1.51 -21.37
C HIS A 82 22.92 2.13 -20.05
N ALA A 83 22.27 1.33 -19.19
CA ALA A 83 21.81 1.83 -17.87
C ALA A 83 22.98 2.23 -16.97
N ALA A 84 24.08 1.46 -17.01
CA ALA A 84 25.28 1.75 -16.23
C ALA A 84 25.92 3.08 -16.69
N GLU A 85 26.01 3.33 -17.99
CA GLU A 85 26.51 4.60 -18.56
C GLU A 85 25.65 5.78 -18.11
N LEU A 86 24.32 5.69 -18.21
CA LEU A 86 23.40 6.74 -17.79
C LEU A 86 23.50 7.07 -16.31
N LEU A 87 23.79 6.08 -15.46
CA LEU A 87 23.85 6.23 -14.02
C LEU A 87 25.27 6.52 -13.49
N GLY A 88 26.28 6.49 -14.34
CA GLY A 88 27.68 6.61 -13.93
C GLY A 88 28.17 5.44 -13.07
N LEU A 89 27.59 4.24 -13.27
CA LEU A 89 27.89 3.02 -12.52
C LEU A 89 28.60 2.00 -13.43
N ARG A 90 29.10 0.92 -12.83
CA ARG A 90 29.72 -0.16 -13.59
C ARG A 90 28.63 -1.08 -14.21
N PRO A 91 28.82 -1.56 -15.44
CA PRO A 91 27.98 -2.62 -16.00
C PRO A 91 27.92 -3.85 -15.09
N ALA A 92 26.80 -4.56 -15.11
CA ALA A 92 26.52 -5.71 -14.25
C ALA A 92 26.48 -5.42 -12.74
N THR A 93 26.49 -4.12 -12.32
CA THR A 93 26.16 -3.78 -10.94
C THR A 93 24.82 -4.40 -10.57
N LYS A 94 24.77 -5.14 -9.47
CA LYS A 94 23.56 -5.86 -9.03
C LYS A 94 22.41 -4.91 -8.78
N VAL A 95 21.22 -5.25 -9.33
CA VAL A 95 19.98 -4.53 -9.10
C VAL A 95 19.06 -5.44 -8.28
N TYR A 96 18.77 -5.02 -7.04
CA TYR A 96 17.83 -5.73 -6.18
C TYR A 96 16.40 -5.39 -6.57
N LEU A 97 15.49 -6.37 -6.46
CA LEU A 97 14.07 -6.16 -6.77
C LEU A 97 13.40 -5.17 -5.82
N GLY A 98 13.80 -5.19 -4.55
CA GLY A 98 13.14 -4.36 -3.54
C GLY A 98 11.69 -4.79 -3.30
N CYS A 99 10.88 -3.88 -2.79
CA CYS A 99 9.48 -4.11 -2.49
C CYS A 99 8.65 -2.84 -2.75
N ASN A 100 7.34 -2.91 -2.52
CA ASN A 100 6.48 -1.72 -2.53
C ASN A 100 6.81 -0.79 -1.35
N ASP A 101 6.31 0.44 -1.42
CA ASP A 101 6.56 1.52 -0.46
C ASP A 101 6.12 1.17 0.97
N SER A 102 4.96 0.52 1.14
CA SER A 102 4.45 0.11 2.45
C SER A 102 5.40 -0.89 3.14
N HIS A 103 5.86 -1.91 2.40
CA HIS A 103 6.81 -2.88 2.95
C HIS A 103 8.18 -2.26 3.23
N ALA A 104 8.63 -1.35 2.37
CA ALA A 104 9.86 -0.59 2.62
C ALA A 104 9.73 0.28 3.87
N SER A 105 8.57 0.88 4.10
CA SER A 105 8.28 1.65 5.32
C SER A 105 8.30 0.78 6.56
N PHE A 106 7.72 -0.42 6.52
CA PHE A 106 7.78 -1.35 7.66
C PHE A 106 9.23 -1.69 8.02
N VAL A 107 10.04 -2.01 7.03
CA VAL A 107 11.48 -2.27 7.25
C VAL A 107 12.20 -1.04 7.79
N GLY A 108 11.90 0.15 7.25
CA GLY A 108 12.46 1.42 7.71
C GLY A 108 12.11 1.74 9.16
N MET A 109 10.95 1.31 9.64
CA MET A 109 10.54 1.39 11.05
C MET A 109 11.15 0.28 11.93
N GLY A 110 11.92 -0.65 11.37
CA GLY A 110 12.49 -1.79 12.10
C GLY A 110 11.51 -2.95 12.32
N ILE A 111 10.39 -2.97 11.59
CA ILE A 111 9.39 -4.05 11.66
C ILE A 111 9.87 -5.19 10.74
N THR A 112 10.41 -6.25 11.33
CA THR A 112 11.00 -7.38 10.59
C THR A 112 10.64 -8.74 11.17
N GLU A 113 10.13 -8.79 12.41
CA GLU A 113 9.92 -10.03 13.16
C GLU A 113 8.44 -10.28 13.46
N ILE A 114 8.08 -11.56 13.56
CA ILE A 114 6.74 -11.98 13.98
C ILE A 114 6.41 -11.42 15.37
N GLY A 115 5.18 -10.92 15.53
CA GLY A 115 4.68 -10.33 16.76
C GLY A 115 4.93 -8.82 16.88
N GLN A 116 5.71 -8.21 15.99
CA GLN A 116 5.86 -6.76 15.97
C GLN A 116 4.60 -6.11 15.37
N ALA A 117 4.09 -5.11 16.08
CA ALA A 117 2.96 -4.29 15.61
C ALA A 117 3.48 -3.01 14.95
N PHE A 118 2.67 -2.45 14.07
CA PHE A 118 2.96 -1.20 13.38
C PHE A 118 1.71 -0.35 13.20
N ASP A 119 1.94 0.94 13.12
CA ASP A 119 0.97 1.95 12.71
C ASP A 119 1.68 2.88 11.70
N LEU A 120 1.22 2.81 10.46
CA LEU A 120 1.73 3.65 9.38
C LEU A 120 0.65 4.65 8.98
N THR A 121 0.71 5.82 9.58
CA THR A 121 -0.25 6.91 9.39
C THR A 121 0.18 7.84 8.27
N GLY A 122 -0.73 8.08 7.33
CA GLY A 122 -0.61 9.02 6.24
C GLY A 122 -1.96 9.66 5.94
N THR A 123 -2.30 9.83 4.68
CA THR A 123 -3.67 10.21 4.25
C THR A 123 -4.69 9.18 4.71
N SER A 124 -4.36 7.91 4.57
CA SER A 124 -4.99 6.74 5.20
C SER A 124 -4.04 6.16 6.25
N GLU A 125 -4.45 5.12 6.93
CA GLU A 125 -3.67 4.49 8.00
C GLU A 125 -3.63 2.98 7.83
N HIS A 126 -2.48 2.38 8.13
CA HIS A 126 -2.27 0.95 8.13
C HIS A 126 -1.89 0.52 9.54
N VAL A 127 -2.79 -0.13 10.25
CA VAL A 127 -2.55 -0.64 11.60
C VAL A 127 -2.55 -2.16 11.57
N GLY A 128 -1.50 -2.77 12.10
CA GLY A 128 -1.39 -4.22 12.04
C GLY A 128 -0.21 -4.80 12.80
N LEU A 129 0.05 -6.06 12.51
CA LEU A 129 1.17 -6.79 13.09
C LEU A 129 1.69 -7.85 12.11
N ILE A 130 2.91 -8.32 12.37
CA ILE A 130 3.46 -9.45 11.63
C ILE A 130 2.99 -10.75 12.30
N THR A 131 2.23 -11.55 11.57
CA THR A 131 1.69 -12.85 12.02
C THR A 131 2.49 -14.01 11.42
N PRO A 132 2.57 -15.18 12.08
CA PRO A 132 3.25 -16.35 11.52
C PRO A 132 2.58 -16.87 10.25
N GLU A 133 1.25 -16.74 10.19
CA GLU A 133 0.40 -17.16 9.08
C GLU A 133 -0.66 -16.11 8.75
N PRO A 134 -1.26 -16.14 7.55
CA PRO A 134 -2.41 -15.30 7.24
C PRO A 134 -3.52 -15.47 8.27
N PHE A 135 -4.03 -14.36 8.77
CA PHE A 135 -5.08 -14.31 9.79
C PHE A 135 -6.28 -13.51 9.26
N GLY A 136 -7.47 -13.87 9.69
CA GLY A 136 -8.73 -13.21 9.32
C GLY A 136 -9.47 -13.91 8.18
N ASP A 137 -10.72 -13.52 8.00
CA ASP A 137 -11.70 -14.09 7.07
C ASP A 137 -12.01 -13.19 5.86
N GLY A 138 -11.14 -12.23 5.57
CA GLY A 138 -11.28 -11.25 4.50
C GLY A 138 -11.63 -9.84 4.99
N GLU A 139 -11.85 -9.65 6.28
CA GLU A 139 -12.06 -8.32 6.86
C GLU A 139 -10.77 -7.50 6.90
N VAL A 140 -9.63 -8.16 7.06
CA VAL A 140 -8.29 -7.55 7.08
C VAL A 140 -7.47 -7.97 5.87
N ILE A 141 -6.45 -7.19 5.57
CA ILE A 141 -5.50 -7.48 4.50
C ILE A 141 -4.39 -8.35 5.06
N CYS A 142 -4.08 -9.45 4.35
CA CYS A 142 -2.92 -10.28 4.62
C CYS A 142 -1.97 -10.23 3.42
N SER A 143 -0.73 -9.88 3.65
CA SER A 143 0.31 -9.80 2.64
C SER A 143 1.51 -10.67 3.05
N PRO A 144 2.16 -11.37 2.13
CA PRO A 144 3.44 -12.01 2.43
C PRO A 144 4.41 -11.01 3.04
N PHE A 145 5.23 -11.47 3.98
CA PHE A 145 6.31 -10.70 4.57
C PHE A 145 7.58 -11.53 4.66
N PHE A 146 8.71 -10.94 5.06
CA PHE A 146 10.00 -11.65 5.11
C PHE A 146 9.95 -12.91 6.01
N ARG A 147 9.20 -12.81 7.10
CA ARG A 147 8.86 -13.94 7.97
C ARG A 147 7.37 -13.83 8.28
N GLY A 148 6.59 -14.80 7.84
CA GLY A 148 5.15 -14.79 8.04
C GLY A 148 4.39 -13.84 7.11
N CYS A 149 3.44 -13.12 7.66
CA CYS A 149 2.53 -12.24 6.93
C CYS A 149 2.38 -10.89 7.65
N ALA A 150 2.38 -9.79 6.92
CA ALA A 150 1.85 -8.54 7.41
C ALA A 150 0.32 -8.61 7.35
N THR A 151 -0.31 -8.64 8.53
CA THR A 151 -1.77 -8.67 8.68
C THR A 151 -2.22 -7.32 9.24
N PHE A 152 -3.04 -6.59 8.51
CA PHE A 152 -3.36 -5.21 8.85
C PHE A 152 -4.72 -4.75 8.34
N GLY A 153 -5.29 -3.79 9.06
CA GLY A 153 -6.41 -2.97 8.62
C GLY A 153 -5.90 -1.73 7.88
N VAL A 154 -6.72 -1.25 6.93
CA VAL A 154 -6.47 0.00 6.21
C VAL A 154 -7.71 0.87 6.35
N THR A 155 -7.57 2.06 6.95
CA THR A 155 -8.64 3.05 6.98
C THR A 155 -8.72 3.79 5.63
N ALA A 156 -9.91 4.27 5.27
CA ALA A 156 -10.05 5.13 4.10
C ALA A 156 -9.53 6.54 4.37
N SER A 157 -9.57 6.99 5.62
CA SER A 157 -9.21 8.35 6.02
C SER A 157 -8.58 8.34 7.40
N SER A 158 -7.38 8.91 7.53
CA SER A 158 -6.70 9.17 8.81
C SER A 158 -6.25 10.63 8.84
N GLY A 159 -5.07 10.98 8.41
CA GLY A 159 -4.62 12.36 8.28
C GLY A 159 -5.59 13.22 7.46
N MET A 160 -6.22 12.66 6.44
CA MET A 160 -7.26 13.35 5.68
C MET A 160 -8.47 13.75 6.54
N SER A 161 -8.86 12.91 7.52
CA SER A 161 -9.96 13.24 8.45
C SER A 161 -9.58 14.39 9.39
N ILE A 162 -8.33 14.43 9.82
CA ILE A 162 -7.78 15.52 10.63
C ILE A 162 -7.79 16.82 9.83
N ASP A 163 -7.26 16.82 8.61
CA ASP A 163 -7.26 17.98 7.73
C ASP A 163 -8.68 18.45 7.38
N TRP A 164 -9.62 17.52 7.19
CA TRP A 164 -11.02 17.84 6.99
C TRP A 164 -11.61 18.53 8.23
N GLY A 165 -11.32 18.00 9.43
CA GLY A 165 -11.76 18.62 10.68
C GLY A 165 -11.23 20.04 10.86
N PHE A 166 -9.95 20.27 10.62
CA PHE A 166 -9.35 21.58 10.68
C PHE A 166 -10.01 22.58 9.69
N ARG A 167 -10.25 22.15 8.46
CA ARG A 167 -10.94 23.00 7.47
C ARG A 167 -12.38 23.31 7.87
N MET A 168 -13.09 22.31 8.38
CA MET A 168 -14.46 22.48 8.86
C MET A 168 -14.52 23.50 10.00
N TRP A 169 -13.69 23.36 11.03
CA TRP A 169 -13.67 24.28 12.16
C TRP A 169 -13.08 25.64 11.82
N GLY A 170 -12.08 25.72 10.98
CA GLY A 170 -11.53 26.99 10.49
C GLY A 170 -12.52 27.81 9.68
N SER A 171 -13.46 27.17 8.95
CA SER A 171 -14.52 27.87 8.22
C SER A 171 -15.66 28.38 9.11
N PHE A 172 -15.78 27.92 10.34
CA PHE A 172 -16.78 28.40 11.31
C PHE A 172 -16.25 29.52 12.22
N ALA A 173 -14.97 29.78 12.24
CA ALA A 173 -14.31 30.75 13.13
C ALA A 173 -13.68 31.88 12.31
N ASP A 174 -14.39 32.99 12.10
CA ASP A 174 -13.86 34.18 11.45
C ASP A 174 -12.54 34.61 12.12
N GLY A 175 -11.47 34.70 11.33
CA GLY A 175 -10.16 35.16 11.78
C GLY A 175 -9.29 34.16 12.55
N VAL A 176 -9.67 32.90 12.62
CA VAL A 176 -8.83 31.85 13.21
C VAL A 176 -8.04 31.14 12.10
N SER A 177 -6.72 31.16 12.20
CA SER A 177 -5.86 30.44 11.26
C SER A 177 -5.88 28.92 11.50
N GLU A 178 -5.51 28.14 10.48
CA GLU A 178 -5.34 26.68 10.63
C GLU A 178 -4.32 26.34 11.73
N ASP A 179 -3.26 27.14 11.85
CA ASP A 179 -2.23 26.97 12.88
C ASP A 179 -2.78 27.23 14.29
N ASP A 180 -3.70 28.19 14.46
CA ASP A 180 -4.36 28.44 15.74
C ASP A 180 -5.25 27.25 16.14
N VAL A 181 -6.01 26.71 15.19
CA VAL A 181 -6.86 25.52 15.43
C VAL A 181 -5.97 24.34 15.80
N ARG A 182 -4.90 24.08 15.07
CA ARG A 182 -3.95 23.03 15.33
C ARG A 182 -3.27 23.21 16.69
N GLY A 183 -2.84 24.42 17.03
CA GLY A 183 -2.26 24.74 18.33
C GLY A 183 -3.20 24.48 19.49
N ARG A 184 -4.48 24.85 19.36
CA ARG A 184 -5.52 24.56 20.37
C ARG A 184 -5.79 23.08 20.50
N PHE A 185 -5.82 22.33 19.40
CA PHE A 185 -6.00 20.88 19.41
C PHE A 185 -4.84 20.18 20.13
N LEU A 186 -3.59 20.58 19.86
CA LEU A 186 -2.42 20.02 20.51
C LEU A 186 -2.33 20.40 22.01
N ALA A 187 -2.83 21.58 22.37
CA ALA A 187 -2.90 22.04 23.74
C ALA A 187 -4.10 21.47 24.53
N PHE A 188 -5.01 20.76 23.84
CA PHE A 188 -6.20 20.17 24.49
C PHE A 188 -5.77 19.08 25.45
N GLN A 189 -5.90 19.38 26.75
CA GLN A 189 -5.73 18.38 27.79
C GLN A 189 -7.09 17.74 28.07
N ARG A 190 -7.11 16.41 28.20
CA ARG A 190 -8.31 15.66 28.56
C ARG A 190 -8.83 16.14 29.91
N GLY A 191 -9.87 16.94 29.87
CA GLY A 191 -10.65 17.28 31.08
C GLY A 191 -11.63 16.16 31.43
N GLU A 192 -12.40 16.36 32.50
CA GLU A 192 -13.47 15.43 32.92
C GLU A 192 -14.71 15.39 32.00
N THR A 193 -14.63 16.03 30.84
CA THR A 193 -15.71 16.05 29.86
C THR A 193 -15.68 14.79 29.00
N HIS A 194 -16.84 14.22 28.71
CA HIS A 194 -16.98 13.14 27.72
C HIS A 194 -16.95 13.76 26.30
N PRO A 195 -15.84 13.72 25.58
CA PRO A 195 -15.81 14.26 24.22
C PRO A 195 -16.69 13.41 23.32
N PRO A 196 -17.32 14.00 22.30
CA PRO A 196 -18.03 13.23 21.30
C PRO A 196 -17.08 12.24 20.59
N VAL A 197 -17.60 11.08 20.27
CA VAL A 197 -16.88 10.11 19.42
C VAL A 197 -17.04 10.54 17.97
N PHE A 198 -15.95 10.57 17.23
CA PHE A 198 -15.97 10.82 15.80
C PHE A 198 -15.65 9.54 15.04
N LEU A 199 -16.56 9.12 14.16
CA LEU A 199 -16.28 8.09 13.17
C LEU A 199 -15.74 8.78 11.91
N PRO A 200 -14.45 8.55 11.54
CA PRO A 200 -13.74 9.37 10.55
C PRO A 200 -14.00 8.95 9.10
N TYR A 201 -15.20 8.52 8.78
CA TYR A 201 -15.55 7.96 7.46
C TYR A 201 -15.85 9.07 6.43
N VAL A 202 -14.97 10.08 6.34
CA VAL A 202 -15.18 11.23 5.45
C VAL A 202 -15.12 10.88 3.96
N ASN A 203 -14.55 9.72 3.63
CA ASN A 203 -14.41 9.22 2.26
C ASN A 203 -14.78 7.73 2.15
N GLY A 204 -15.86 7.33 2.80
CA GLY A 204 -16.16 5.91 2.99
C GLY A 204 -15.27 5.28 4.03
N GLU A 205 -15.34 3.95 4.16
CA GLU A 205 -14.43 3.20 5.02
C GLU A 205 -14.01 1.89 4.35
N ARG A 206 -12.78 1.47 4.67
CA ARG A 206 -12.18 0.21 4.24
C ARG A 206 -12.33 -0.84 5.34
N THR A 207 -11.25 -1.39 5.84
CA THR A 207 -11.23 -2.42 6.87
C THR A 207 -11.77 -1.92 8.21
N PRO A 208 -12.62 -2.70 8.88
CA PRO A 208 -13.26 -3.96 8.44
C PRO A 208 -14.60 -3.73 7.74
N VAL A 209 -15.05 -2.49 7.58
CA VAL A 209 -16.39 -2.10 7.15
C VAL A 209 -16.62 -2.32 5.65
N TRP A 210 -15.61 -2.03 4.83
CA TRP A 210 -15.63 -2.16 3.35
C TRP A 210 -16.85 -1.49 2.68
N ASP A 211 -17.24 -0.29 3.16
CA ASP A 211 -18.36 0.48 2.63
C ASP A 211 -17.91 1.87 2.14
N GLY A 212 -17.88 2.05 0.82
CA GLY A 212 -17.59 3.33 0.19
C GLY A 212 -18.67 4.42 0.41
N ASN A 213 -19.84 4.04 0.94
CA ASN A 213 -20.92 4.95 1.27
C ASN A 213 -20.98 5.34 2.76
N ALA A 214 -20.13 4.74 3.60
CA ALA A 214 -20.00 5.15 4.99
C ALA A 214 -19.71 6.67 5.08
N ARG A 215 -20.21 7.30 6.12
CA ARG A 215 -20.06 8.76 6.32
C ARG A 215 -19.54 9.05 7.72
N GLY A 216 -18.79 10.16 7.84
CA GLY A 216 -18.33 10.67 9.11
C GLY A 216 -19.50 11.06 10.01
N VAL A 217 -19.44 10.65 11.27
CA VAL A 217 -20.48 10.92 12.26
C VAL A 217 -19.86 11.31 13.59
N PHE A 218 -20.39 12.39 14.18
CA PHE A 218 -20.14 12.72 15.60
C PHE A 218 -21.29 12.16 16.43
N ALA A 219 -20.95 11.45 17.52
CA ALA A 219 -21.90 10.89 18.46
C ALA A 219 -21.45 11.18 19.90
N GLY A 220 -22.39 11.51 20.79
CA GLY A 220 -22.13 11.84 22.20
C GLY A 220 -22.86 13.08 22.69
#